data_afaaa468af826d33010093fbd2c18152
#
_entry.id   afaaa468af826d33010093fbd2c18152
#
_cell.length_a   1.000
_cell.length_b   1.000
_cell.length_c   1.000
_cell.angle_alpha   90.00
_cell.angle_beta   90.00
_cell.angle_gamma   90.00
#
_symmetry.space_group_name_H-M   'P 1'
#
loop_
_entity.id
_entity.type
_entity.pdbx_description
1 polymer ?
#
loop_
_entity_poly.entity_id
_entity_poly.type
_entity_poly.pdbx_seq_one_letter_code
_entity_poly.pdbx_strand_id
1 'polypeptide(L)'
;MITRRDLLVASAALAPMTRAKAEAPSQAELLRFAPLGQVTLIHITDLHGQLMPMFFREASANIGVGEARGKLPHITGPDFLAEFGITRGTALAHALTHLDFAALAKRFGPMGGVDRMASIIKSIRAERAGRVLLLDGGDTWQGAWTNLQTQAADMVAVQKALGVDAMVGHWEFTYGADRVTALAKELGFPFLGGNIQDREWNEDVFPGHAMFERGGVKVAVIGQAFPYTPIANPRWMFPDWEFGIKEEKIAARVQAARDEGAGLVVLLSHNGFDVDRKLAARVPGIDVILTGHTHDALPRPVQVGRTLLIATGASGKFVSRLDLEVQQGRVTDYRHALIPVFSNSITPDADMAALV
;
A
#
# COMPACT_ATOMS: atom_id res chain seq x y z
N MET A 1 18.49 11.70 20.66
CA MET A 1 17.32 12.27 21.38
C MET A 1 16.65 13.23 20.43
N ILE A 2 15.48 12.84 19.88
CA ILE A 2 14.69 13.72 19.02
C ILE A 2 13.97 14.69 19.94
N THR A 3 14.15 15.97 19.75
CA THR A 3 13.55 17.00 20.60
C THR A 3 12.10 17.28 20.21
N ARG A 4 11.28 17.83 21.14
CA ARG A 4 9.89 18.22 20.88
C ARG A 4 9.71 19.21 19.69
N ARG A 5 10.79 19.81 19.20
CA ARG A 5 10.79 20.68 18.03
C ARG A 5 10.72 19.90 16.70
N ASP A 6 11.26 18.69 16.68
CA ASP A 6 11.30 17.85 15.46
C ASP A 6 9.93 17.26 15.13
N LEU A 7 9.02 17.18 16.12
CA LEU A 7 7.63 16.74 15.96
C LEU A 7 6.70 17.77 15.29
N LEU A 8 7.10 19.03 15.23
CA LEU A 8 6.26 20.12 14.69
C LEU A 8 6.43 20.37 13.19
N VAL A 9 7.46 19.81 12.55
CA VAL A 9 7.74 20.04 11.13
C VAL A 9 6.97 19.06 10.21
N ALA A 10 6.60 17.87 10.71
CA ALA A 10 5.81 16.90 9.94
C ALA A 10 4.32 17.30 9.74
N SER A 11 3.85 18.33 10.46
CA SER A 11 2.43 18.76 10.43
C SER A 11 2.10 19.83 9.37
N ALA A 12 3.05 20.26 8.57
CA ALA A 12 2.89 21.44 7.71
C ALA A 12 2.22 21.18 6.35
N ALA A 13 1.73 19.98 6.06
CA ALA A 13 1.03 19.68 4.79
C ALA A 13 -0.50 19.80 4.88
N LEU A 14 -1.06 20.01 6.08
CA LEU A 14 -2.49 20.32 6.26
C LEU A 14 -2.62 21.79 6.65
N ALA A 15 -2.50 22.69 5.67
CA ALA A 15 -2.91 24.07 5.88
C ALA A 15 -4.40 24.10 6.32
N PRO A 16 -4.80 24.93 7.32
CA PRO A 16 -6.19 25.02 7.72
C PRO A 16 -7.00 25.53 6.52
N MET A 17 -7.83 24.66 5.93
CA MET A 17 -8.79 25.04 4.90
C MET A 17 -9.87 25.89 5.58
N THR A 18 -9.69 27.20 5.52
CA THR A 18 -10.72 28.18 5.94
C THR A 18 -11.98 27.99 5.11
N ARG A 19 -13.12 28.12 5.77
CA ARG A 19 -14.54 28.11 5.36
C ARG A 19 -14.89 28.60 3.94
N ALA A 20 -14.22 28.14 2.88
CA ALA A 20 -14.73 28.22 1.52
C ALA A 20 -15.73 27.08 1.29
N LYS A 21 -16.80 27.28 0.55
CA LYS A 21 -17.72 26.22 0.10
C LYS A 21 -16.87 25.07 -0.40
N ALA A 22 -16.88 23.96 0.37
CA ALA A 22 -15.98 22.86 0.11
C ALA A 22 -16.32 22.20 -1.25
N GLU A 23 -15.68 22.68 -2.29
CA GLU A 23 -15.61 22.00 -3.59
C GLU A 23 -14.65 20.80 -3.45
N ALA A 24 -14.77 19.84 -4.37
CA ALA A 24 -13.79 18.76 -4.44
C ALA A 24 -12.41 19.38 -4.70
N PRO A 25 -11.35 18.89 -4.03
CA PRO A 25 -10.01 19.43 -4.25
C PRO A 25 -9.61 19.23 -5.72
N SER A 26 -8.94 20.21 -6.30
CA SER A 26 -8.37 20.11 -7.66
C SER A 26 -7.23 19.08 -7.70
N GLN A 27 -6.92 18.57 -8.88
CA GLN A 27 -5.75 17.67 -9.07
C GLN A 27 -4.45 18.32 -8.56
N ALA A 28 -4.26 19.61 -8.81
CA ALA A 28 -3.07 20.33 -8.35
C ALA A 28 -2.98 20.42 -6.82
N GLU A 29 -4.11 20.50 -6.12
CA GLU A 29 -4.15 20.47 -4.66
C GLU A 29 -3.87 19.07 -4.12
N LEU A 30 -4.44 18.03 -4.74
CA LEU A 30 -4.20 16.64 -4.35
C LEU A 30 -2.74 16.22 -4.53
N LEU A 31 -2.09 16.73 -5.58
CA LEU A 31 -0.68 16.43 -5.90
C LEU A 31 0.32 17.40 -5.26
N ARG A 32 -0.16 18.39 -4.50
CA ARG A 32 0.74 19.33 -3.83
C ARG A 32 1.51 18.62 -2.72
N PHE A 33 2.78 18.40 -2.99
CA PHE A 33 3.70 17.71 -2.09
C PHE A 33 5.09 18.32 -2.23
N ALA A 34 5.75 18.64 -1.13
CA ALA A 34 7.13 19.11 -1.18
C ALA A 34 8.05 17.88 -1.15
N PRO A 35 8.79 17.59 -2.22
CA PRO A 35 9.63 16.39 -2.30
C PRO A 35 10.72 16.37 -1.22
N LEU A 36 11.11 15.17 -0.78
CA LEU A 36 12.15 14.96 0.20
C LEU A 36 13.08 13.80 -0.21
N GLY A 37 14.35 13.91 0.12
CA GLY A 37 15.33 12.82 0.07
C GLY A 37 15.53 12.18 -1.31
N GLN A 38 16.09 10.98 -1.31
CA GLN A 38 16.54 10.29 -2.52
C GLN A 38 15.57 9.24 -3.04
N VAL A 39 14.75 8.62 -2.17
CA VAL A 39 13.86 7.51 -2.53
C VAL A 39 12.41 7.92 -2.33
N THR A 40 11.56 7.57 -3.30
CA THR A 40 10.11 7.68 -3.20
C THR A 40 9.50 6.30 -3.35
N LEU A 41 8.75 5.87 -2.34
CA LEU A 41 7.92 4.69 -2.41
C LEU A 41 6.48 5.12 -2.74
N ILE A 42 5.90 4.55 -3.79
CA ILE A 42 4.47 4.60 -4.06
C ILE A 42 3.92 3.24 -3.67
N HIS A 43 2.87 3.23 -2.87
CA HIS A 43 2.19 1.99 -2.47
C HIS A 43 0.74 2.01 -2.89
N ILE A 44 0.33 0.93 -3.54
CA ILE A 44 -1.05 0.55 -3.83
C ILE A 44 -1.27 -0.85 -3.28
N THR A 45 -2.50 -1.20 -2.93
CA THR A 45 -2.83 -2.52 -2.37
C THR A 45 -4.33 -2.77 -2.44
N ASP A 46 -4.74 -4.02 -2.35
CA ASP A 46 -6.15 -4.42 -2.18
C ASP A 46 -7.06 -3.79 -3.25
N LEU A 47 -6.62 -3.78 -4.53
CA LEU A 47 -7.41 -3.24 -5.63
C LEU A 47 -8.67 -4.06 -5.91
N HIS A 48 -8.63 -5.37 -5.64
CA HIS A 48 -9.75 -6.31 -5.81
C HIS A 48 -10.41 -6.23 -7.18
N GLY A 49 -9.60 -6.07 -8.23
CA GLY A 49 -10.08 -5.93 -9.61
C GLY A 49 -10.90 -4.68 -9.89
N GLN A 50 -10.86 -3.70 -9.00
CA GLN A 50 -11.64 -2.48 -9.13
C GLN A 50 -10.97 -1.52 -10.14
N LEU A 51 -11.37 -1.64 -11.41
CA LEU A 51 -10.82 -0.84 -12.50
C LEU A 51 -11.44 0.56 -12.58
N MET A 52 -12.75 0.63 -12.38
CA MET A 52 -13.56 1.85 -12.55
C MET A 52 -13.81 2.57 -11.23
N PRO A 53 -14.08 3.89 -11.26
CA PRO A 53 -14.49 4.63 -10.07
C PRO A 53 -15.76 4.07 -9.45
N MET A 54 -15.84 4.09 -8.11
CA MET A 54 -16.98 3.58 -7.37
C MET A 54 -17.38 4.47 -6.19
N PHE A 55 -18.64 4.34 -5.77
CA PHE A 55 -19.12 4.89 -4.50
C PHE A 55 -18.89 3.88 -3.39
N PHE A 56 -17.80 4.04 -2.67
CA PHE A 56 -17.43 3.16 -1.56
C PHE A 56 -17.59 3.88 -0.22
N ARG A 57 -18.40 3.32 0.65
CA ARG A 57 -18.57 3.82 2.02
C ARG A 57 -17.63 3.08 2.96
N GLU A 58 -16.80 3.82 3.68
CA GLU A 58 -15.92 3.24 4.69
C GLU A 58 -16.71 2.52 5.80
N ALA A 59 -16.09 1.54 6.43
CA ALA A 59 -16.69 0.79 7.52
C ALA A 59 -17.06 1.73 8.68
N SER A 60 -18.24 1.48 9.29
CA SER A 60 -18.70 2.24 10.45
C SER A 60 -18.17 1.71 11.78
N ALA A 61 -17.62 0.51 11.77
CA ALA A 61 -17.04 -0.13 12.93
C ALA A 61 -15.72 -0.79 12.53
N ASN A 62 -14.71 -0.63 13.37
CA ASN A 62 -13.47 -1.38 13.29
C ASN A 62 -13.32 -2.14 14.61
N ILE A 63 -13.14 -3.46 14.54
CA ILE A 63 -13.18 -4.33 15.71
C ILE A 63 -11.78 -4.59 16.20
N GLY A 64 -11.24 -3.67 17.00
CA GLY A 64 -10.03 -3.93 17.78
C GLY A 64 -10.33 -4.89 18.93
N VAL A 65 -9.47 -5.88 19.15
CA VAL A 65 -9.57 -6.87 20.21
C VAL A 65 -8.57 -6.57 21.32
N GLY A 66 -8.99 -6.72 22.58
CA GLY A 66 -8.13 -6.52 23.75
C GLY A 66 -7.52 -5.12 23.79
N GLU A 67 -6.20 -5.02 23.90
CA GLU A 67 -5.47 -3.75 23.98
C GLU A 67 -5.45 -2.95 22.69
N ALA A 68 -5.80 -3.53 21.54
CA ALA A 68 -5.88 -2.84 20.27
C ALA A 68 -7.16 -1.99 20.14
N ARG A 69 -8.18 -2.27 20.96
CA ARG A 69 -9.46 -1.57 20.91
C ARG A 69 -9.29 -0.06 21.13
N GLY A 70 -9.87 0.73 20.23
CA GLY A 70 -9.82 2.18 20.29
C GLY A 70 -8.43 2.81 20.03
N LYS A 71 -7.50 2.01 19.50
CA LYS A 71 -6.21 2.50 19.01
C LYS A 71 -6.13 2.34 17.49
N LEU A 72 -5.23 3.07 16.84
CA LEU A 72 -4.98 2.89 15.40
C LEU A 72 -4.59 1.44 15.09
N PRO A 73 -5.17 0.87 14.03
CA PRO A 73 -6.11 1.44 13.06
C PRO A 73 -7.59 1.30 13.49
N HIS A 74 -7.90 0.76 14.69
CA HIS A 74 -9.22 0.34 15.16
C HIS A 74 -10.09 1.49 15.68
N ILE A 75 -10.06 2.62 14.98
CA ILE A 75 -10.93 3.77 15.23
C ILE A 75 -11.63 4.16 13.92
N THR A 76 -12.89 4.61 14.01
CA THR A 76 -13.70 4.99 12.85
C THR A 76 -14.53 6.23 13.15
N GLY A 77 -15.10 6.81 12.10
CA GLY A 77 -16.07 7.89 12.23
C GLY A 77 -15.55 9.11 12.99
N PRO A 78 -16.26 9.59 14.03
CA PRO A 78 -15.89 10.79 14.77
C PRO A 78 -14.51 10.68 15.45
N ASP A 79 -14.18 9.52 16.01
CA ASP A 79 -12.90 9.30 16.69
C ASP A 79 -11.73 9.34 15.69
N PHE A 80 -11.94 8.80 14.47
CA PHE A 80 -10.96 8.90 13.39
C PHE A 80 -10.73 10.37 12.98
N LEU A 81 -11.83 11.14 12.80
CA LEU A 81 -11.71 12.55 12.47
C LEU A 81 -10.95 13.34 13.55
N ALA A 82 -11.24 13.05 14.82
CA ALA A 82 -10.58 13.71 15.95
C ALA A 82 -9.08 13.37 16.00
N GLU A 83 -8.72 12.09 15.85
CA GLU A 83 -7.32 11.63 15.85
C GLU A 83 -6.46 12.32 14.77
N PHE A 84 -7.03 12.51 13.58
CA PHE A 84 -6.30 13.10 12.45
C PHE A 84 -6.56 14.60 12.25
N GLY A 85 -7.37 15.24 13.11
CA GLY A 85 -7.71 16.67 12.99
C GLY A 85 -8.50 16.99 11.72
N ILE A 86 -9.32 16.05 11.23
CA ILE A 86 -10.07 16.18 9.98
C ILE A 86 -11.46 16.81 10.30
N THR A 87 -11.80 17.87 9.60
CA THR A 87 -13.10 18.51 9.74
C THR A 87 -14.20 17.69 9.06
N ARG A 88 -15.27 17.37 9.81
CA ARG A 88 -16.46 16.69 9.27
C ARG A 88 -17.08 17.47 8.10
N GLY A 89 -17.59 16.76 7.09
CA GLY A 89 -18.20 17.36 5.91
C GLY A 89 -17.21 17.84 4.83
N THR A 90 -15.92 17.62 5.03
CA THR A 90 -14.88 17.89 4.02
C THR A 90 -14.68 16.71 3.06
N ALA A 91 -13.98 16.93 1.95
CA ALA A 91 -13.60 15.89 1.01
C ALA A 91 -12.79 14.78 1.71
N LEU A 92 -11.85 15.15 2.58
CA LEU A 92 -11.03 14.18 3.31
C LEU A 92 -11.87 13.33 4.29
N ALA A 93 -12.86 13.94 4.97
CA ALA A 93 -13.80 13.19 5.82
C ALA A 93 -14.64 12.20 4.99
N HIS A 94 -15.03 12.57 3.74
CA HIS A 94 -15.72 11.68 2.82
C HIS A 94 -14.83 10.49 2.39
N ALA A 95 -13.57 10.77 2.08
CA ALA A 95 -12.66 9.74 1.63
C ALA A 95 -12.35 8.69 2.73
N LEU A 96 -12.30 9.11 3.99
CA LEU A 96 -11.74 8.32 5.10
C LEU A 96 -12.76 7.83 6.13
N THR A 97 -14.03 8.25 6.02
CA THR A 97 -15.07 7.84 6.98
C THR A 97 -16.41 7.57 6.32
N HIS A 98 -17.27 6.82 7.03
CA HIS A 98 -18.66 6.57 6.63
C HIS A 98 -19.59 7.76 6.89
N LEU A 99 -19.14 8.79 7.59
CA LEU A 99 -19.99 9.88 8.05
C LEU A 99 -20.56 10.69 6.89
N ASP A 100 -21.86 10.99 7.00
CA ASP A 100 -22.59 11.80 6.00
C ASP A 100 -22.46 11.29 4.55
N PHE A 101 -22.20 9.98 4.37
CA PHE A 101 -21.82 9.39 3.10
C PHE A 101 -22.72 9.80 1.94
N ALA A 102 -24.04 9.66 2.05
CA ALA A 102 -24.97 9.94 0.95
C ALA A 102 -24.91 11.40 0.47
N ALA A 103 -24.75 12.34 1.39
CA ALA A 103 -24.64 13.76 1.07
C ALA A 103 -23.29 14.11 0.47
N LEU A 104 -22.21 13.54 1.03
CA LEU A 104 -20.84 13.81 0.60
C LEU A 104 -20.51 13.09 -0.72
N ALA A 105 -21.02 11.87 -0.93
CA ALA A 105 -20.90 11.16 -2.21
C ALA A 105 -21.57 11.92 -3.35
N LYS A 106 -22.77 12.50 -3.11
CA LYS A 106 -23.43 13.37 -4.09
C LYS A 106 -22.59 14.62 -4.40
N ARG A 107 -21.85 15.11 -3.42
CA ARG A 107 -21.06 16.35 -3.54
C ARG A 107 -19.70 16.11 -4.19
N PHE A 108 -18.97 15.10 -3.77
CA PHE A 108 -17.59 14.85 -4.17
C PHE A 108 -17.45 13.79 -5.27
N GLY A 109 -18.52 13.03 -5.54
CA GLY A 109 -18.54 12.01 -6.57
C GLY A 109 -17.91 10.67 -6.15
N PRO A 110 -17.73 9.76 -7.10
CA PRO A 110 -17.07 8.48 -6.87
C PRO A 110 -15.56 8.64 -6.67
N MET A 111 -14.94 7.60 -6.14
CA MET A 111 -13.50 7.53 -5.91
C MET A 111 -12.89 6.34 -6.64
N GLY A 112 -11.57 6.37 -6.82
CA GLY A 112 -10.83 5.32 -7.49
C GLY A 112 -10.80 5.50 -9.01
N GLY A 113 -10.58 4.37 -9.70
CA GLY A 113 -10.31 4.29 -11.13
C GLY A 113 -8.83 4.21 -11.41
N VAL A 114 -8.40 3.09 -12.02
CA VAL A 114 -6.97 2.84 -12.26
C VAL A 114 -6.36 3.83 -13.27
N ASP A 115 -7.18 4.40 -14.15
CA ASP A 115 -6.81 5.48 -15.08
C ASP A 115 -6.46 6.79 -14.33
N ARG A 116 -7.14 7.11 -13.23
CA ARG A 116 -6.83 8.26 -12.37
C ARG A 116 -5.61 7.96 -11.50
N MET A 117 -5.50 6.73 -11.00
CA MET A 117 -4.28 6.27 -10.30
C MET A 117 -3.05 6.38 -11.20
N ALA A 118 -3.16 5.98 -12.47
CA ALA A 118 -2.09 6.11 -13.45
C ALA A 118 -1.63 7.56 -13.61
N SER A 119 -2.55 8.52 -13.66
CA SER A 119 -2.23 9.97 -13.73
C SER A 119 -1.45 10.43 -12.49
N ILE A 120 -1.86 10.02 -11.29
CA ILE A 120 -1.14 10.33 -10.05
C ILE A 120 0.27 9.74 -10.09
N ILE A 121 0.40 8.45 -10.41
CA ILE A 121 1.67 7.74 -10.44
C ILE A 121 2.61 8.35 -11.48
N LYS A 122 2.12 8.62 -12.70
CA LYS A 122 2.89 9.28 -13.77
C LYS A 122 3.38 10.67 -13.34
N SER A 123 2.54 11.44 -12.63
CA SER A 123 2.91 12.77 -12.11
C SER A 123 4.03 12.67 -11.08
N ILE A 124 3.94 11.74 -10.12
CA ILE A 124 4.98 11.54 -9.11
C ILE A 124 6.28 11.06 -9.77
N ARG A 125 6.21 10.16 -10.74
CA ARG A 125 7.41 9.69 -11.48
C ARG A 125 8.07 10.80 -12.28
N ALA A 126 7.30 11.69 -12.89
CA ALA A 126 7.84 12.84 -13.61
C ALA A 126 8.59 13.80 -12.67
N GLU A 127 8.01 14.08 -11.50
CA GLU A 127 8.64 14.91 -10.46
C GLU A 127 9.88 14.26 -9.85
N ARG A 128 9.88 12.94 -9.70
CA ARG A 128 10.88 12.16 -8.97
C ARG A 128 11.65 11.17 -9.87
N ALA A 129 11.99 11.59 -11.07
CA ALA A 129 12.63 10.73 -12.06
C ALA A 129 13.83 9.95 -11.48
N GLY A 130 13.87 8.64 -11.70
CA GLY A 130 14.93 7.75 -11.22
C GLY A 130 14.91 7.45 -9.71
N ARG A 131 13.90 7.92 -8.96
CA ARG A 131 13.83 7.80 -7.49
C ARG A 131 12.64 7.00 -7.00
N VAL A 132 11.72 6.58 -7.89
CA VAL A 132 10.43 5.98 -7.53
C VAL A 132 10.49 4.47 -7.61
N LEU A 133 9.91 3.80 -6.60
CA LEU A 133 9.44 2.42 -6.63
C LEU A 133 7.93 2.41 -6.44
N LEU A 134 7.21 1.76 -7.35
CA LEU A 134 5.79 1.47 -7.22
C LEU A 134 5.63 0.02 -6.74
N LEU A 135 5.09 -0.14 -5.54
CA LEU A 135 4.94 -1.43 -4.87
C LEU A 135 3.46 -1.76 -4.66
N ASP A 136 3.07 -2.97 -5.05
CA ASP A 136 1.70 -3.47 -4.93
C ASP A 136 1.60 -4.49 -3.78
N GLY A 137 0.83 -4.15 -2.77
CA GLY A 137 0.64 -4.94 -1.56
C GLY A 137 -0.18 -6.22 -1.73
N GLY A 138 -0.63 -6.56 -2.96
CA GLY A 138 -1.46 -7.74 -3.24
C GLY A 138 -2.96 -7.51 -3.10
N ASP A 139 -3.74 -8.58 -3.20
CA ASP A 139 -5.19 -8.54 -3.37
C ASP A 139 -5.63 -7.68 -4.57
N THR A 140 -4.84 -7.75 -5.62
CA THR A 140 -5.06 -6.97 -6.82
C THR A 140 -5.87 -7.74 -7.85
N TRP A 141 -5.65 -9.06 -8.00
CA TRP A 141 -6.15 -9.86 -9.12
C TRP A 141 -7.56 -10.40 -8.95
N GLN A 142 -8.13 -10.38 -7.75
CA GLN A 142 -9.41 -11.01 -7.43
C GLN A 142 -10.38 -10.03 -6.78
N GLY A 143 -11.65 -10.05 -7.19
CA GLY A 143 -12.72 -9.26 -6.58
C GLY A 143 -13.78 -8.77 -7.58
N ALA A 144 -13.53 -8.82 -8.89
CA ALA A 144 -14.48 -8.44 -9.91
C ALA A 144 -14.81 -9.60 -10.87
N TRP A 145 -15.96 -9.51 -11.52
CA TRP A 145 -16.39 -10.53 -12.48
C TRP A 145 -15.43 -10.65 -13.68
N THR A 146 -14.89 -9.56 -14.16
CA THR A 146 -13.92 -9.52 -15.25
C THR A 146 -12.65 -10.31 -14.91
N ASN A 147 -12.12 -10.15 -13.70
CA ASN A 147 -10.94 -10.88 -13.26
C ASN A 147 -11.18 -12.40 -13.23
N LEU A 148 -12.40 -12.82 -12.84
CA LEU A 148 -12.77 -14.22 -12.88
C LEU A 148 -12.78 -14.76 -14.32
N GLN A 149 -13.33 -13.98 -15.27
CA GLN A 149 -13.41 -14.39 -16.68
C GLN A 149 -12.04 -14.42 -17.36
N THR A 150 -11.19 -13.46 -17.07
CA THR A 150 -9.83 -13.37 -17.64
C THR A 150 -8.81 -14.19 -16.86
N GLN A 151 -9.23 -14.80 -15.74
CA GLN A 151 -8.32 -15.41 -14.77
C GLN A 151 -7.15 -14.48 -14.43
N ALA A 152 -7.48 -13.23 -14.07
CA ALA A 152 -6.61 -12.13 -13.68
C ALA A 152 -5.67 -11.57 -14.77
N ALA A 153 -5.77 -12.00 -16.02
CA ALA A 153 -4.93 -11.46 -17.10
C ALA A 153 -5.16 -9.94 -17.32
N ASP A 154 -6.37 -9.44 -17.08
CA ASP A 154 -6.72 -8.03 -17.11
C ASP A 154 -5.92 -7.22 -16.08
N MET A 155 -5.83 -7.69 -14.83
CA MET A 155 -5.10 -7.01 -13.78
C MET A 155 -3.58 -7.06 -13.98
N VAL A 156 -3.06 -8.15 -14.53
CA VAL A 156 -1.65 -8.25 -14.94
C VAL A 156 -1.33 -7.19 -16.00
N ALA A 157 -2.21 -7.00 -16.99
CA ALA A 157 -2.03 -5.96 -18.01
C ALA A 157 -2.04 -4.56 -17.37
N VAL A 158 -2.96 -4.29 -16.45
CA VAL A 158 -3.04 -3.02 -15.71
C VAL A 158 -1.77 -2.77 -14.88
N GLN A 159 -1.29 -3.75 -14.11
CA GLN A 159 -0.07 -3.62 -13.31
C GLN A 159 1.16 -3.32 -14.18
N LYS A 160 1.29 -4.00 -15.32
CA LYS A 160 2.35 -3.72 -16.30
C LYS A 160 2.25 -2.29 -16.85
N ALA A 161 1.05 -1.83 -17.19
CA ALA A 161 0.82 -0.48 -17.68
C ALA A 161 1.07 0.59 -16.60
N LEU A 162 0.75 0.31 -15.32
CA LEU A 162 1.13 1.16 -14.18
C LEU A 162 2.64 1.17 -13.95
N GLY A 163 3.35 0.15 -14.42
CA GLY A 163 4.77 -0.04 -14.21
C GLY A 163 5.10 -0.41 -12.76
N VAL A 164 4.37 -1.37 -12.18
CA VAL A 164 4.68 -1.93 -10.86
C VAL A 164 6.10 -2.48 -10.84
N ASP A 165 6.85 -2.21 -9.78
CA ASP A 165 8.23 -2.67 -9.61
C ASP A 165 8.30 -4.00 -8.85
N ALA A 166 7.40 -4.26 -7.91
CA ALA A 166 7.24 -5.55 -7.22
C ALA A 166 5.84 -5.68 -6.59
N MET A 167 5.39 -6.92 -6.39
CA MET A 167 4.14 -7.21 -5.68
C MET A 167 4.27 -8.41 -4.75
N VAL A 168 3.28 -8.55 -3.85
CA VAL A 168 3.00 -9.76 -3.05
C VAL A 168 1.59 -10.28 -3.37
N GLY A 169 1.15 -11.37 -2.73
CA GLY A 169 -0.17 -11.94 -3.03
C GLY A 169 -0.98 -12.40 -1.82
N HIS A 170 -2.30 -12.54 -2.05
CA HIS A 170 -3.29 -13.14 -1.15
C HIS A 170 -4.39 -13.85 -1.96
N TRP A 171 -5.48 -13.15 -2.35
CA TRP A 171 -6.54 -13.74 -3.17
C TRP A 171 -6.09 -14.06 -4.61
N GLU A 172 -4.88 -13.63 -5.01
CA GLU A 172 -4.21 -14.14 -6.20
C GLU A 172 -4.17 -15.67 -6.22
N PHE A 173 -3.99 -16.28 -5.04
CA PHE A 173 -3.91 -17.74 -4.88
C PHE A 173 -5.24 -18.46 -5.12
N THR A 174 -6.37 -17.76 -5.21
CA THR A 174 -7.67 -18.37 -5.57
C THR A 174 -7.71 -18.95 -6.98
N TYR A 175 -6.77 -18.54 -7.83
CA TYR A 175 -6.62 -19.10 -9.18
C TYR A 175 -5.83 -20.42 -9.21
N GLY A 176 -5.31 -20.89 -8.06
CA GLY A 176 -4.51 -22.10 -7.92
C GLY A 176 -3.05 -21.92 -8.29
N ALA A 177 -2.21 -22.86 -7.85
CA ALA A 177 -0.75 -22.80 -7.96
C ALA A 177 -0.25 -22.61 -9.40
N ASP A 178 -0.79 -23.39 -10.34
CA ASP A 178 -0.36 -23.34 -11.75
C ASP A 178 -0.63 -21.98 -12.38
N ARG A 179 -1.85 -21.44 -12.17
CA ARG A 179 -2.23 -20.16 -12.76
C ARG A 179 -1.44 -19.00 -12.17
N VAL A 180 -1.28 -18.96 -10.85
CA VAL A 180 -0.47 -17.92 -10.16
C VAL A 180 0.97 -17.97 -10.64
N THR A 181 1.56 -19.16 -10.74
CA THR A 181 2.93 -19.33 -11.23
C THR A 181 3.08 -18.84 -12.68
N ALA A 182 2.10 -19.13 -13.53
CA ALA A 182 2.08 -18.66 -14.92
C ALA A 182 2.01 -17.13 -14.98
N LEU A 183 1.07 -16.52 -14.25
CA LEU A 183 0.91 -15.06 -14.21
C LEU A 183 2.15 -14.36 -13.61
N ALA A 184 2.74 -14.91 -12.55
CA ALA A 184 3.96 -14.38 -11.96
C ALA A 184 5.12 -14.29 -12.98
N LYS A 185 5.20 -15.24 -13.91
CA LYS A 185 6.18 -15.20 -15.01
C LYS A 185 5.82 -14.16 -16.09
N GLU A 186 4.53 -13.90 -16.28
CA GLU A 186 4.03 -12.94 -17.27
C GLU A 186 4.18 -11.48 -16.81
N LEU A 187 4.27 -11.20 -15.50
CA LEU A 187 4.33 -9.87 -14.92
C LEU A 187 5.48 -9.01 -15.47
N GLY A 188 6.67 -9.61 -15.64
CA GLY A 188 7.89 -8.89 -16.02
C GLY A 188 8.54 -8.11 -14.88
N PHE A 189 8.02 -8.23 -13.66
CA PHE A 189 8.57 -7.73 -12.39
C PHE A 189 8.38 -8.79 -11.29
N PRO A 190 9.12 -8.74 -10.17
CA PRO A 190 9.04 -9.76 -9.12
C PRO A 190 7.66 -9.89 -8.46
N PHE A 191 7.10 -11.10 -8.46
CA PHE A 191 6.09 -11.54 -7.51
C PHE A 191 6.83 -12.10 -6.30
N LEU A 192 6.74 -11.43 -5.15
CA LEU A 192 7.50 -11.78 -3.96
C LEU A 192 6.66 -12.60 -3.00
N GLY A 193 7.25 -13.66 -2.42
CA GLY A 193 6.53 -14.54 -1.52
C GLY A 193 7.47 -15.32 -0.60
N GLY A 194 8.34 -14.60 0.13
CA GLY A 194 9.37 -15.19 0.97
C GLY A 194 8.88 -16.06 2.13
N ASN A 195 7.59 -16.10 2.35
CA ASN A 195 6.94 -16.94 3.35
C ASN A 195 6.16 -18.12 2.74
N ILE A 196 6.30 -18.34 1.43
CA ILE A 196 5.69 -19.47 0.73
C ILE A 196 6.80 -20.46 0.37
N GLN A 197 6.67 -21.69 0.82
CA GLN A 197 7.68 -22.71 0.64
C GLN A 197 7.08 -23.98 0.06
N ASP A 198 7.90 -24.65 -0.75
CA ASP A 198 7.65 -26.02 -1.14
C ASP A 198 7.77 -26.93 0.09
N ARG A 199 6.82 -27.87 0.26
CA ARG A 199 6.77 -28.77 1.43
C ARG A 199 7.80 -29.87 1.40
N GLU A 200 8.19 -30.30 0.19
CA GLU A 200 9.13 -31.39 0.03
C GLU A 200 10.57 -30.94 0.27
N TRP A 201 10.94 -29.77 -0.31
CA TRP A 201 12.31 -29.29 -0.30
C TRP A 201 12.54 -28.12 0.66
N ASN A 202 11.47 -27.52 1.22
CA ASN A 202 11.51 -26.33 2.07
C ASN A 202 12.20 -25.13 1.39
N GLU A 203 12.14 -25.09 0.07
CA GLU A 203 12.65 -23.98 -0.75
C GLU A 203 11.57 -22.93 -0.97
N ASP A 204 11.98 -21.69 -1.23
CA ASP A 204 11.04 -20.61 -1.52
C ASP A 204 10.38 -20.84 -2.91
N VAL A 205 9.06 -20.81 -2.95
CA VAL A 205 8.29 -20.96 -4.20
C VAL A 205 8.42 -19.72 -5.10
N PHE A 206 8.49 -18.55 -4.46
CA PHE A 206 8.70 -17.27 -5.12
C PHE A 206 9.92 -16.55 -4.50
N PRO A 207 10.55 -15.62 -5.24
CA PRO A 207 11.63 -14.82 -4.66
C PRO A 207 11.22 -14.20 -3.34
N GLY A 208 12.06 -14.32 -2.31
CA GLY A 208 11.78 -13.77 -0.99
C GLY A 208 12.03 -12.27 -0.88
N HIS A 209 12.89 -11.73 -1.75
CA HIS A 209 13.18 -10.31 -1.85
C HIS A 209 13.71 -9.93 -3.24
N ALA A 210 13.73 -8.64 -3.52
CA ALA A 210 14.35 -8.07 -4.71
C ALA A 210 15.14 -6.80 -4.32
N MET A 211 16.26 -6.59 -5.03
CA MET A 211 17.11 -5.40 -4.84
C MET A 211 16.88 -4.40 -5.96
N PHE A 212 16.75 -3.13 -5.61
CA PHE A 212 16.59 -2.02 -6.53
C PHE A 212 17.60 -0.93 -6.21
N GLU A 213 17.88 -0.09 -7.19
CA GLU A 213 18.62 1.15 -6.97
C GLU A 213 17.74 2.34 -7.35
N ARG A 214 17.52 3.27 -6.42
CA ARG A 214 16.75 4.49 -6.65
C ARG A 214 17.43 5.69 -5.99
N GLY A 215 17.67 6.74 -6.76
CA GLY A 215 18.32 7.94 -6.26
C GLY A 215 19.71 7.70 -5.65
N GLY A 216 20.43 6.67 -6.11
CA GLY A 216 21.75 6.27 -5.56
C GLY A 216 21.66 5.47 -4.25
N VAL A 217 20.47 5.02 -3.85
CA VAL A 217 20.26 4.17 -2.67
C VAL A 217 19.89 2.76 -3.11
N LYS A 218 20.59 1.75 -2.60
CA LYS A 218 20.17 0.35 -2.72
C LYS A 218 18.98 0.10 -1.80
N VAL A 219 17.87 -0.35 -2.37
CA VAL A 219 16.60 -0.63 -1.68
C VAL A 219 16.31 -2.12 -1.78
N ALA A 220 16.24 -2.80 -0.65
CA ALA A 220 15.74 -4.16 -0.58
C ALA A 220 14.23 -4.14 -0.33
N VAL A 221 13.46 -4.84 -1.17
CA VAL A 221 12.04 -5.08 -0.97
C VAL A 221 11.85 -6.56 -0.63
N ILE A 222 11.50 -6.85 0.61
CA ILE A 222 11.21 -8.21 1.11
C ILE A 222 9.70 -8.43 0.98
N GLY A 223 9.29 -9.56 0.39
CA GLY A 223 7.87 -9.87 0.18
C GLY A 223 7.31 -10.82 1.21
N GLN A 224 6.12 -10.49 1.69
CA GLN A 224 5.37 -11.30 2.66
C GLN A 224 3.92 -11.44 2.16
N ALA A 225 3.59 -12.59 1.59
CA ALA A 225 2.24 -12.93 1.17
C ALA A 225 1.35 -13.25 2.38
N PHE A 226 0.01 -13.26 2.19
CA PHE A 226 -0.92 -13.56 3.27
C PHE A 226 -0.64 -14.94 3.91
N PRO A 227 -0.34 -14.99 5.21
CA PRO A 227 0.17 -16.20 5.85
C PRO A 227 -0.89 -17.27 6.09
N TYR A 228 -2.17 -16.91 6.09
CA TYR A 228 -3.29 -17.81 6.36
C TYR A 228 -4.04 -18.24 5.10
N THR A 229 -3.44 -18.10 3.93
CA THR A 229 -3.99 -18.52 2.64
C THR A 229 -4.56 -19.96 2.64
N PRO A 230 -3.93 -20.97 3.30
CA PRO A 230 -4.49 -22.33 3.37
C PRO A 230 -5.72 -22.48 4.27
N ILE A 231 -6.07 -21.46 5.04
CA ILE A 231 -7.31 -21.41 5.83
C ILE A 231 -8.43 -20.78 4.99
N ALA A 232 -8.08 -19.77 4.18
CA ALA A 232 -9.01 -19.04 3.33
C ALA A 232 -9.37 -19.80 2.04
N ASN A 233 -8.53 -20.74 1.59
CA ASN A 233 -8.69 -21.48 0.34
C ASN A 233 -8.61 -23.00 0.55
N PRO A 234 -9.28 -23.81 -0.30
CA PRO A 234 -9.15 -25.25 -0.27
C PRO A 234 -7.70 -25.72 -0.49
N ARG A 235 -7.26 -26.65 0.32
CA ARG A 235 -5.87 -27.12 0.33
C ARG A 235 -5.39 -27.72 -0.99
N TRP A 236 -6.30 -28.28 -1.77
CA TRP A 236 -6.00 -28.87 -3.08
C TRP A 236 -5.57 -27.85 -4.14
N MET A 237 -5.79 -26.55 -3.89
CA MET A 237 -5.37 -25.49 -4.84
C MET A 237 -3.86 -25.27 -4.84
N PHE A 238 -3.18 -25.58 -3.73
CA PHE A 238 -1.71 -25.53 -3.60
C PHE A 238 -1.24 -26.61 -2.63
N PRO A 239 -1.34 -27.90 -3.03
CA PRO A 239 -1.10 -29.04 -2.16
C PRO A 239 0.34 -29.08 -1.63
N ASP A 240 1.28 -28.60 -2.43
CA ASP A 240 2.73 -28.69 -2.18
C ASP A 240 3.29 -27.42 -1.52
N TRP A 241 2.46 -26.40 -1.26
CA TRP A 241 2.92 -25.15 -0.68
C TRP A 241 2.57 -25.03 0.80
N GLU A 242 3.50 -24.43 1.55
CA GLU A 242 3.33 -24.05 2.93
C GLU A 242 3.41 -22.55 3.09
N PHE A 243 2.48 -21.97 3.86
CA PHE A 243 2.41 -20.56 4.16
C PHE A 243 2.62 -20.33 5.66
N GLY A 244 3.07 -19.15 6.05
CA GLY A 244 3.21 -18.77 7.44
C GLY A 244 3.79 -17.37 7.57
N ILE A 245 3.87 -16.81 8.76
CA ILE A 245 4.50 -15.51 8.99
C ILE A 245 6.02 -15.64 8.83
N LYS A 246 6.61 -16.73 9.35
CA LYS A 246 8.04 -17.08 9.20
C LYS A 246 8.98 -15.93 9.60
N GLU A 247 8.77 -15.38 10.79
CA GLU A 247 9.49 -14.22 11.34
C GLU A 247 11.01 -14.36 11.26
N GLU A 248 11.54 -15.54 11.54
CA GLU A 248 12.98 -15.83 11.47
C GLU A 248 13.55 -15.71 10.05
N LYS A 249 12.76 -16.09 9.03
CA LYS A 249 13.15 -15.90 7.63
C LYS A 249 13.15 -14.43 7.22
N ILE A 250 12.18 -13.65 7.73
CA ILE A 250 12.17 -12.20 7.49
C ILE A 250 13.46 -11.60 8.10
N ALA A 251 13.79 -11.94 9.35
CA ALA A 251 15.00 -11.46 10.01
C ALA A 251 16.29 -11.84 9.25
N ALA A 252 16.37 -13.07 8.77
CA ALA A 252 17.50 -13.54 7.98
C ALA A 252 17.64 -12.76 6.66
N ARG A 253 16.51 -12.47 5.95
CA ARG A 253 16.52 -11.67 4.74
C ARG A 253 16.86 -10.21 4.98
N VAL A 254 16.41 -9.63 6.08
CA VAL A 254 16.83 -8.27 6.48
C VAL A 254 18.35 -8.21 6.64
N GLN A 255 18.94 -9.20 7.32
CA GLN A 255 20.39 -9.27 7.50
C GLN A 255 21.10 -9.45 6.15
N ALA A 256 20.69 -10.40 5.33
CA ALA A 256 21.26 -10.64 4.00
C ALA A 256 21.20 -9.38 3.12
N ALA A 257 20.05 -8.68 3.10
CA ALA A 257 19.91 -7.43 2.36
C ALA A 257 20.89 -6.35 2.84
N ARG A 258 21.10 -6.23 4.15
CA ARG A 258 22.09 -5.30 4.71
C ARG A 258 23.53 -5.69 4.34
N ASP A 259 23.83 -6.97 4.35
CA ASP A 259 25.16 -7.49 3.96
C ASP A 259 25.42 -7.25 2.45
N GLU A 260 24.37 -7.27 1.62
CA GLU A 260 24.40 -6.88 0.20
C GLU A 260 24.51 -5.35 -0.01
N GLY A 261 24.48 -4.58 1.06
CA GLY A 261 24.64 -3.12 1.07
C GLY A 261 23.34 -2.34 0.90
N ALA A 262 22.17 -2.92 1.27
CA ALA A 262 20.91 -2.19 1.28
C ALA A 262 20.97 -1.00 2.24
N GLY A 263 20.79 0.19 1.71
CA GLY A 263 20.63 1.43 2.48
C GLY A 263 19.21 1.58 3.05
N LEU A 264 18.23 0.95 2.40
CA LEU A 264 16.82 0.95 2.80
C LEU A 264 16.26 -0.47 2.71
N VAL A 265 15.58 -0.94 3.76
CA VAL A 265 14.87 -2.22 3.78
C VAL A 265 13.38 -1.98 3.95
N VAL A 266 12.62 -2.42 2.95
CA VAL A 266 11.17 -2.33 2.88
C VAL A 266 10.56 -3.73 2.99
N LEU A 267 9.64 -3.94 3.91
CA LEU A 267 8.79 -5.11 3.94
C LEU A 267 7.48 -4.77 3.21
N LEU A 268 7.27 -5.38 2.05
CA LEU A 268 6.01 -5.34 1.33
C LEU A 268 5.15 -6.50 1.83
N SER A 269 4.09 -6.22 2.55
CA SER A 269 3.40 -7.20 3.38
C SER A 269 1.90 -7.24 3.17
N HIS A 270 1.38 -8.46 3.09
CA HIS A 270 -0.07 -8.71 3.13
C HIS A 270 -0.52 -9.43 4.41
N ASN A 271 0.23 -9.29 5.51
CA ASN A 271 -0.13 -9.95 6.79
C ASN A 271 -1.32 -9.30 7.51
N GLY A 272 -1.61 -8.04 7.20
CA GLY A 272 -2.54 -7.19 7.95
C GLY A 272 -1.84 -6.35 9.02
N PHE A 273 -2.44 -5.20 9.33
CA PHE A 273 -1.82 -4.14 10.13
C PHE A 273 -1.31 -4.57 11.51
N ASP A 274 -2.13 -5.32 12.27
CA ASP A 274 -1.73 -5.72 13.64
C ASP A 274 -0.59 -6.72 13.66
N VAL A 275 -0.54 -7.62 12.68
CA VAL A 275 0.57 -8.57 12.52
C VAL A 275 1.84 -7.81 12.17
N ASP A 276 1.76 -6.89 11.22
CA ASP A 276 2.89 -6.07 10.77
C ASP A 276 3.39 -5.14 11.88
N ARG A 277 2.49 -4.60 12.70
CA ARG A 277 2.87 -3.82 13.88
C ARG A 277 3.66 -4.65 14.90
N LYS A 278 3.28 -5.92 15.10
CA LYS A 278 4.04 -6.84 15.96
C LYS A 278 5.39 -7.19 15.32
N LEU A 279 5.45 -7.45 14.03
CA LEU A 279 6.70 -7.70 13.31
C LEU A 279 7.67 -6.52 13.42
N ALA A 280 7.19 -5.29 13.25
CA ALA A 280 8.01 -4.09 13.40
C ALA A 280 8.69 -3.99 14.79
N ALA A 281 8.01 -4.48 15.84
CA ALA A 281 8.56 -4.49 17.19
C ALA A 281 9.54 -5.66 17.45
N ARG A 282 9.46 -6.75 16.67
CA ARG A 282 10.19 -8.00 16.92
C ARG A 282 11.33 -8.23 15.94
N VAL A 283 11.22 -7.74 14.71
CA VAL A 283 12.24 -7.90 13.67
C VAL A 283 12.96 -6.57 13.47
N PRO A 284 14.16 -6.40 14.04
CA PRO A 284 14.94 -5.18 13.85
C PRO A 284 15.48 -5.07 12.43
N GLY A 285 15.75 -3.84 11.98
CA GLY A 285 16.40 -3.57 10.70
C GLY A 285 15.45 -3.34 9.53
N ILE A 286 14.14 -3.49 9.70
CA ILE A 286 13.13 -3.04 8.75
C ILE A 286 12.93 -1.54 8.93
N ASP A 287 13.07 -0.75 7.85
CA ASP A 287 12.86 0.69 7.89
C ASP A 287 11.39 1.07 7.63
N VAL A 288 10.75 0.38 6.64
CA VAL A 288 9.38 0.64 6.24
C VAL A 288 8.62 -0.67 6.08
N ILE A 289 7.40 -0.73 6.57
CA ILE A 289 6.43 -1.77 6.24
C ILE A 289 5.28 -1.13 5.46
N LEU A 290 5.04 -1.63 4.25
CA LEU A 290 3.88 -1.30 3.43
C LEU A 290 2.87 -2.43 3.64
N THR A 291 1.80 -2.15 4.40
CA THR A 291 0.85 -3.18 4.85
C THR A 291 -0.44 -3.18 4.02
N GLY A 292 -0.94 -4.38 3.69
CA GLY A 292 -2.21 -4.64 3.02
C GLY A 292 -3.16 -5.47 3.89
N HIS A 293 -4.18 -6.07 3.27
CA HIS A 293 -5.15 -7.01 3.81
C HIS A 293 -6.28 -6.41 4.68
N THR A 294 -5.97 -5.54 5.61
CA THR A 294 -6.98 -4.99 6.54
C THR A 294 -7.72 -3.77 6.01
N HIS A 295 -7.38 -3.32 4.80
CA HIS A 295 -7.97 -2.18 4.09
C HIS A 295 -7.92 -0.86 4.87
N ASP A 296 -7.08 -0.77 5.89
CA ASP A 296 -6.92 0.46 6.67
C ASP A 296 -6.31 1.58 5.82
N ALA A 297 -6.89 2.76 5.88
CA ALA A 297 -6.41 3.96 5.21
C ALA A 297 -5.95 4.98 6.25
N LEU A 298 -4.64 5.13 6.45
CA LEU A 298 -4.11 6.01 7.49
C LEU A 298 -3.41 7.23 6.87
N PRO A 299 -3.88 8.46 7.18
CA PRO A 299 -3.29 9.71 6.66
C PRO A 299 -1.83 9.93 7.08
N ARG A 300 -1.38 9.28 8.15
CA ARG A 300 0.00 9.35 8.67
C ARG A 300 0.54 7.95 8.91
N PRO A 301 1.87 7.74 8.74
CA PRO A 301 2.52 6.51 9.17
C PRO A 301 2.32 6.25 10.66
N VAL A 302 2.22 4.98 11.04
CA VAL A 302 2.35 4.55 12.43
C VAL A 302 3.80 4.14 12.65
N GLN A 303 4.46 4.76 13.62
CA GLN A 303 5.84 4.46 13.92
C GLN A 303 5.95 3.46 15.06
N VAL A 304 6.69 2.37 14.83
CA VAL A 304 7.02 1.36 15.83
C VAL A 304 8.54 1.27 15.95
N GLY A 305 9.08 1.76 17.04
CA GLY A 305 10.53 1.92 17.17
C GLY A 305 11.06 2.85 16.08
N ARG A 306 11.82 2.30 15.13
CA ARG A 306 12.36 3.02 13.95
C ARG A 306 11.60 2.71 12.66
N THR A 307 10.75 1.72 12.66
CA THR A 307 10.01 1.25 11.49
C THR A 307 8.76 2.10 11.27
N LEU A 308 8.54 2.52 10.03
CA LEU A 308 7.35 3.22 9.57
C LEU A 308 6.35 2.21 8.99
N LEU A 309 5.12 2.17 9.51
CA LEU A 309 4.02 1.39 8.94
C LEU A 309 3.12 2.30 8.10
N ILE A 310 2.89 1.91 6.85
CA ILE A 310 2.07 2.63 5.87
C ILE A 310 0.87 1.77 5.50
N ALA A 311 -0.34 2.30 5.68
CA ALA A 311 -1.60 1.64 5.33
C ALA A 311 -2.35 2.49 4.30
N THR A 312 -2.55 1.93 3.10
CA THR A 312 -2.99 2.69 1.91
C THR A 312 -4.49 2.56 1.61
N GLY A 313 -5.22 1.76 2.37
CA GLY A 313 -6.64 1.49 2.10
C GLY A 313 -6.82 0.41 1.04
N ALA A 314 -7.93 0.47 0.29
CA ALA A 314 -8.31 -0.54 -0.68
C ALA A 314 -9.09 0.04 -1.87
N SER A 315 -9.44 -0.84 -2.83
CA SER A 315 -10.35 -0.57 -3.96
C SER A 315 -9.91 0.61 -4.84
N GLY A 316 -8.61 0.89 -4.89
CA GLY A 316 -8.07 1.99 -5.69
C GLY A 316 -8.44 3.39 -5.22
N LYS A 317 -8.99 3.53 -4.00
CA LYS A 317 -9.42 4.83 -3.45
C LYS A 317 -8.26 5.76 -3.10
N PHE A 318 -7.08 5.20 -2.87
CA PHE A 318 -5.90 5.93 -2.43
C PHE A 318 -4.64 5.48 -3.15
N VAL A 319 -3.70 6.40 -3.24
CA VAL A 319 -2.30 6.13 -3.58
C VAL A 319 -1.46 6.69 -2.44
N SER A 320 -0.63 5.87 -1.83
CA SER A 320 0.32 6.35 -0.81
C SER A 320 1.63 6.76 -1.46
N ARG A 321 2.14 7.94 -1.08
CA ARG A 321 3.47 8.43 -1.43
C ARG A 321 4.29 8.61 -0.16
N LEU A 322 5.45 7.98 -0.12
CA LEU A 322 6.42 8.13 0.96
C LEU A 322 7.78 8.52 0.38
N ASP A 323 8.19 9.76 0.61
CA ASP A 323 9.52 10.26 0.28
C ASP A 323 10.45 10.06 1.49
N LEU A 324 11.65 9.54 1.24
CA LEU A 324 12.60 9.14 2.27
C LEU A 324 13.97 9.78 2.04
N GLU A 325 14.53 10.36 3.09
CA GLU A 325 15.94 10.73 3.16
C GLU A 325 16.71 9.58 3.82
N VAL A 326 17.70 9.05 3.10
CA VAL A 326 18.52 7.93 3.57
C VAL A 326 19.97 8.38 3.69
N GLN A 327 20.54 8.27 4.89
CA GLN A 327 21.93 8.58 5.16
C GLN A 327 22.58 7.44 5.95
N GLN A 328 23.74 6.99 5.52
CA GLN A 328 24.50 5.92 6.17
C GLN A 328 23.67 4.66 6.47
N GLY A 329 22.85 4.25 5.49
CA GLY A 329 22.00 3.06 5.61
C GLY A 329 20.83 3.20 6.59
N ARG A 330 20.34 4.42 6.83
CA ARG A 330 19.24 4.72 7.76
C ARG A 330 18.33 5.80 7.20
N VAL A 331 17.03 5.65 7.45
CA VAL A 331 16.08 6.73 7.22
C VAL A 331 16.30 7.82 8.27
N THR A 332 16.65 9.01 7.84
CA THR A 332 16.90 10.20 8.68
C THR A 332 15.73 11.16 8.70
N ASP A 333 14.98 11.23 7.61
CA ASP A 333 13.75 12.03 7.52
C ASP A 333 12.79 11.40 6.51
N TYR A 334 11.51 11.72 6.63
CA TYR A 334 10.49 11.24 5.70
C TYR A 334 9.35 12.24 5.53
N ARG A 335 8.65 12.12 4.40
CA ARG A 335 7.39 12.81 4.15
C ARG A 335 6.40 11.86 3.52
N HIS A 336 5.18 11.84 4.06
CA HIS A 336 4.12 10.94 3.61
C HIS A 336 2.87 11.72 3.17
N ALA A 337 2.21 11.21 2.14
CA ALA A 337 0.86 11.62 1.76
C ALA A 337 0.04 10.39 1.37
N LEU A 338 -1.14 10.25 1.94
CA LEU A 338 -2.19 9.37 1.47
C LEU A 338 -3.07 10.18 0.52
N ILE A 339 -2.91 9.98 -0.78
CA ILE A 339 -3.56 10.77 -1.83
C ILE A 339 -4.90 10.13 -2.19
N PRO A 340 -6.04 10.76 -1.86
CA PRO A 340 -7.35 10.24 -2.23
C PRO A 340 -7.60 10.41 -3.73
N VAL A 341 -8.05 9.35 -4.38
CA VAL A 341 -8.34 9.32 -5.82
C VAL A 341 -9.77 9.79 -6.05
N PHE A 342 -10.01 11.10 -6.00
CA PHE A 342 -11.30 11.70 -6.35
C PHE A 342 -11.48 11.70 -7.87
N SER A 343 -12.37 10.85 -8.39
CA SER A 343 -12.49 10.61 -9.82
C SER A 343 -12.91 11.84 -10.64
N ASN A 344 -13.66 12.76 -10.02
CA ASN A 344 -14.09 14.00 -10.68
C ASN A 344 -13.00 15.09 -10.64
N SER A 345 -11.95 14.92 -9.83
CA SER A 345 -10.87 15.91 -9.67
C SER A 345 -9.63 15.57 -10.48
N ILE A 346 -9.45 14.30 -10.82
CA ILE A 346 -8.24 13.80 -11.46
C ILE A 346 -8.55 13.46 -12.91
N THR A 347 -7.80 14.06 -13.83
CA THR A 347 -7.88 13.74 -15.26
C THR A 347 -7.43 12.30 -15.49
N PRO A 348 -8.23 11.46 -16.14
CA PRO A 348 -7.83 10.09 -16.44
C PRO A 348 -6.62 10.05 -17.37
N ASP A 349 -5.75 9.09 -17.17
CA ASP A 349 -4.69 8.77 -18.12
C ASP A 349 -5.28 8.10 -19.36
N ALA A 350 -5.01 8.65 -20.53
CA ALA A 350 -5.64 8.21 -21.78
C ALA A 350 -5.26 6.77 -22.17
N ASP A 351 -4.01 6.38 -21.95
CA ASP A 351 -3.53 5.03 -22.29
C ASP A 351 -4.17 3.99 -21.37
N MET A 352 -4.22 4.29 -20.07
CA MET A 352 -4.87 3.41 -19.11
C MET A 352 -6.38 3.35 -19.31
N ALA A 353 -7.03 4.48 -19.63
CA ALA A 353 -8.47 4.51 -19.93
C ALA A 353 -8.84 3.72 -21.20
N ALA A 354 -7.91 3.60 -22.14
CA ALA A 354 -8.10 2.76 -23.32
C ALA A 354 -7.86 1.26 -23.05
N LEU A 355 -7.13 0.92 -21.99
CA LEU A 355 -6.84 -0.46 -21.58
C LEU A 355 -8.01 -1.08 -20.80
N VAL A 356 -8.75 -0.29 -20.04
CA VAL A 356 -9.84 -0.70 -19.13
C VAL A 356 -11.22 -0.37 -19.68
#